data_4fffdadbccb741b13350f4d096e8120f
#
_entry.id   4fffdadbccb741b13350f4d096e8120f
#
_cell.length_a   1.000
_cell.length_b   1.000
_cell.length_c   1.000
_cell.angle_alpha   90.00
_cell.angle_beta   90.00
_cell.angle_gamma   90.00
#
_symmetry.space_group_name_H-M   'P 1'
#
loop_
_entity.id
_entity.type
_entity.pdbx_description
1 polymer ?
#
loop_
_entity_poly.entity_id
_entity_poly.type
_entity_poly.pdbx_seq_one_letter_code
_entity_poly.pdbx_strand_id
1 'polypeptide(L)'
;FWLDGAGSSGHVYNFSKIIETLRTYQPNTIVFADTALFEYGDARWAGDESGSIEYDNWNVIDRHGYLRWRPVEVDTPLRKYHWVWHPHDESSLKSLDELLNSYENSVGHGGQWMLGVAPNDQGLLDDVDVARLHELGDALRTRYGNNLVRHHLPTDANTARALDGDPDTFWSAPEGSHAASLEVRLPQPTTFNHALTMEWLVEGQQVQKYTIDAWQNGAWKTLVSGGPLGHKKIDAFPAVTAQRVRLNIVTSAGTARIREFQLFSIPNAGK
;
A
#
# COMPACT_ATOMS: atom_id res chain seq x y z
N PHE A 1 -14.25 -10.84 -10.05
CA PHE A 1 -14.15 -10.78 -11.51
C PHE A 1 -13.21 -9.65 -11.93
N TRP A 2 -12.24 -10.00 -12.77
CA TRP A 2 -11.28 -9.05 -13.32
C TRP A 2 -11.60 -8.87 -14.80
N LEU A 3 -12.04 -7.68 -15.19
CA LEU A 3 -12.47 -7.38 -16.55
C LEU A 3 -11.33 -6.69 -17.30
N ASP A 4 -10.61 -7.49 -18.09
CA ASP A 4 -9.52 -7.04 -18.94
C ASP A 4 -10.06 -6.57 -20.30
N GLY A 5 -9.61 -5.39 -20.74
CA GLY A 5 -9.93 -4.84 -22.04
C GLY A 5 -8.97 -5.24 -23.17
N ALA A 6 -7.92 -6.03 -22.88
CA ALA A 6 -6.91 -6.40 -23.85
C ALA A 6 -7.50 -7.18 -25.03
N GLY A 7 -7.12 -6.79 -26.24
CA GLY A 7 -7.58 -7.46 -27.47
C GLY A 7 -9.04 -7.15 -27.87
N SER A 8 -9.73 -6.28 -27.18
CA SER A 8 -11.15 -5.98 -27.41
C SER A 8 -11.40 -4.80 -28.36
N SER A 9 -10.39 -4.30 -29.05
CA SER A 9 -10.55 -3.19 -29.99
C SER A 9 -11.62 -3.47 -31.04
N GLY A 10 -12.58 -2.55 -31.16
CA GLY A 10 -13.72 -2.68 -32.11
C GLY A 10 -14.85 -3.59 -31.65
N HIS A 11 -14.74 -4.27 -30.50
CA HIS A 11 -15.84 -5.07 -29.95
C HIS A 11 -16.79 -4.19 -29.10
N VAL A 12 -18.09 -4.40 -29.29
CA VAL A 12 -19.13 -3.70 -28.51
C VAL A 12 -19.70 -4.65 -27.48
N TYR A 13 -19.46 -4.35 -26.21
CA TYR A 13 -19.96 -5.14 -25.08
C TYR A 13 -21.31 -4.62 -24.58
N ASN A 14 -22.21 -5.51 -24.20
CA ASN A 14 -23.40 -5.17 -23.43
C ASN A 14 -23.03 -5.16 -21.93
N PHE A 15 -22.41 -4.07 -21.48
CA PHE A 15 -21.91 -3.94 -20.12
C PHE A 15 -23.02 -4.05 -19.07
N SER A 16 -24.16 -3.44 -19.30
CA SER A 16 -25.30 -3.51 -18.37
C SER A 16 -25.69 -4.96 -18.12
N LYS A 17 -25.80 -5.79 -19.19
CA LYS A 17 -26.14 -7.21 -19.07
C LYS A 17 -25.06 -8.02 -18.36
N ILE A 18 -23.79 -7.73 -18.60
CA ILE A 18 -22.67 -8.40 -17.90
C ILE A 18 -22.75 -8.12 -16.41
N ILE A 19 -22.86 -6.86 -16.01
CA ILE A 19 -22.93 -6.47 -14.59
C ILE A 19 -24.20 -6.97 -13.92
N GLU A 20 -25.37 -6.88 -14.59
CA GLU A 20 -26.62 -7.44 -14.07
C GLU A 20 -26.50 -8.94 -13.81
N THR A 21 -25.90 -9.69 -14.73
CA THR A 21 -25.65 -11.12 -14.58
C THR A 21 -24.74 -11.41 -13.38
N LEU A 22 -23.61 -10.69 -13.28
CA LEU A 22 -22.68 -10.83 -12.14
C LEU A 22 -23.39 -10.56 -10.82
N ARG A 23 -24.12 -9.44 -10.71
CA ARG A 23 -24.79 -9.06 -9.46
C ARG A 23 -25.99 -9.98 -9.12
N THR A 24 -26.61 -10.61 -10.13
CA THR A 24 -27.68 -11.58 -9.91
C THR A 24 -27.17 -12.89 -9.31
N TYR A 25 -26.09 -13.44 -9.86
CA TYR A 25 -25.59 -14.76 -9.49
C TYR A 25 -24.49 -14.71 -8.43
N GLN A 26 -23.75 -13.60 -8.34
CA GLN A 26 -22.67 -13.39 -7.38
C GLN A 26 -22.70 -11.95 -6.82
N PRO A 27 -23.71 -11.62 -6.00
CA PRO A 27 -23.95 -10.23 -5.56
C PRO A 27 -22.80 -9.63 -4.73
N ASN A 28 -22.04 -10.48 -4.04
CA ASN A 28 -20.94 -10.07 -3.16
C ASN A 28 -19.56 -10.14 -3.83
N THR A 29 -19.50 -10.49 -5.12
CA THR A 29 -18.21 -10.55 -5.81
C THR A 29 -17.63 -9.16 -6.02
N ILE A 30 -16.31 -9.03 -5.87
CA ILE A 30 -15.58 -7.81 -6.22
C ILE A 30 -15.37 -7.81 -7.73
N VAL A 31 -15.66 -6.68 -8.35
CA VAL A 31 -15.43 -6.44 -9.77
C VAL A 31 -14.29 -5.45 -9.93
N PHE A 32 -13.17 -5.90 -10.48
CA PHE A 32 -12.16 -5.00 -11.03
C PHE A 32 -12.64 -4.54 -12.38
N ALA A 33 -12.73 -3.23 -12.55
CA ALA A 33 -13.09 -2.63 -13.82
C ALA A 33 -12.48 -1.24 -13.94
N ASP A 34 -11.93 -0.96 -15.09
CA ASP A 34 -11.40 0.33 -15.45
C ASP A 34 -11.83 0.70 -16.87
N THR A 35 -11.40 1.85 -17.38
CA THR A 35 -11.74 2.36 -18.69
C THR A 35 -13.28 2.43 -18.93
N ALA A 36 -13.82 1.64 -19.85
CA ALA A 36 -15.24 1.68 -20.23
C ALA A 36 -16.20 1.20 -19.14
N LEU A 37 -15.73 0.44 -18.16
CA LEU A 37 -16.52 -0.13 -17.05
C LEU A 37 -16.21 0.48 -15.69
N PHE A 38 -15.38 1.51 -15.62
CA PHE A 38 -14.91 2.06 -14.34
C PHE A 38 -16.03 2.49 -13.39
N GLU A 39 -17.18 2.87 -13.88
CA GLU A 39 -18.36 3.25 -13.08
C GLU A 39 -18.96 2.06 -12.29
N TYR A 40 -18.77 0.85 -12.76
CA TYR A 40 -19.26 -0.39 -12.14
C TYR A 40 -18.23 -1.13 -11.32
N GLY A 41 -16.95 -0.75 -11.41
CA GLY A 41 -15.86 -1.40 -10.71
C GLY A 41 -15.86 -1.12 -9.21
N ASP A 42 -15.60 -2.15 -8.40
CA ASP A 42 -15.36 -2.03 -6.96
C ASP A 42 -13.88 -1.70 -6.68
N ALA A 43 -12.98 -2.10 -7.57
CA ALA A 43 -11.58 -1.73 -7.60
C ALA A 43 -11.22 -1.07 -8.93
N ARG A 44 -10.19 -0.24 -8.93
CA ARG A 44 -9.71 0.47 -10.12
C ARG A 44 -8.25 0.12 -10.42
N TRP A 45 -7.83 0.35 -11.65
CA TRP A 45 -6.46 0.16 -12.09
C TRP A 45 -5.58 1.41 -11.84
N ALA A 46 -4.29 1.21 -11.54
CA ALA A 46 -3.33 2.30 -11.40
C ALA A 46 -3.09 3.06 -12.71
N GLY A 47 -3.20 2.39 -13.84
CA GLY A 47 -3.14 2.99 -15.17
C GLY A 47 -2.00 2.47 -16.05
N ASP A 48 -1.11 1.63 -15.51
CA ASP A 48 -0.01 0.98 -16.22
C ASP A 48 0.41 -0.31 -15.49
N GLU A 49 1.31 -1.07 -16.11
CA GLU A 49 1.83 -2.34 -15.62
C GLU A 49 3.25 -2.21 -15.01
N SER A 50 3.61 -1.01 -14.55
CA SER A 50 4.93 -0.74 -13.99
C SER A 50 5.19 -1.42 -12.64
N GLY A 51 4.12 -1.77 -11.93
CA GLY A 51 4.21 -2.26 -10.56
C GLY A 51 4.43 -1.14 -9.56
N SER A 52 4.10 0.12 -9.91
CA SER A 52 4.26 1.28 -9.03
C SER A 52 3.12 2.28 -9.16
N ILE A 53 2.94 3.10 -8.13
CA ILE A 53 2.09 4.30 -8.14
C ILE A 53 3.02 5.50 -8.02
N GLU A 54 3.15 6.27 -9.09
CA GLU A 54 4.08 7.42 -9.16
C GLU A 54 3.45 8.74 -8.70
N TYR A 55 2.19 8.72 -8.27
CA TYR A 55 1.42 9.91 -7.88
C TYR A 55 0.81 9.76 -6.48
N ASP A 56 0.39 10.87 -5.91
CA ASP A 56 -0.35 10.89 -4.65
C ASP A 56 -1.69 10.15 -4.81
N ASN A 57 -1.83 9.03 -4.09
CA ASN A 57 -2.99 8.14 -4.24
C ASN A 57 -4.18 8.59 -3.37
N TRP A 58 -4.89 9.63 -3.83
CA TRP A 58 -6.11 10.12 -3.22
C TRP A 58 -7.33 9.46 -3.85
N ASN A 59 -7.85 8.40 -3.19
CA ASN A 59 -8.93 7.57 -3.73
C ASN A 59 -10.36 8.10 -3.46
N VAL A 60 -10.51 9.29 -2.90
CA VAL A 60 -11.83 9.90 -2.67
C VAL A 60 -12.44 10.38 -3.99
N ILE A 61 -11.60 10.90 -4.89
CA ILE A 61 -11.96 11.19 -6.28
C ILE A 61 -11.05 10.33 -7.13
N ASP A 62 -11.62 9.41 -7.87
CA ASP A 62 -10.82 8.57 -8.74
C ASP A 62 -10.32 9.32 -9.99
N ARG A 63 -9.44 8.70 -10.78
CA ARG A 63 -8.83 9.31 -11.97
C ARG A 63 -9.84 9.73 -13.06
N HIS A 64 -11.08 9.23 -12.98
CA HIS A 64 -12.17 9.59 -13.89
C HIS A 64 -13.07 10.71 -13.35
N GLY A 65 -12.76 11.23 -12.15
CA GLY A 65 -13.51 12.33 -11.54
C GLY A 65 -14.75 11.91 -10.73
N TYR A 66 -14.96 10.61 -10.50
CA TYR A 66 -16.07 10.14 -9.66
C TYR A 66 -15.72 10.27 -8.18
N LEU A 67 -16.62 10.86 -7.42
CA LEU A 67 -16.52 11.04 -5.98
C LEU A 67 -16.87 9.72 -5.28
N ARG A 68 -15.89 8.81 -5.18
CA ARG A 68 -16.07 7.49 -4.61
C ARG A 68 -14.71 6.89 -4.25
N TRP A 69 -14.57 6.42 -3.01
CA TRP A 69 -13.38 5.68 -2.62
C TRP A 69 -13.37 4.28 -3.26
N ARG A 70 -12.28 3.90 -3.88
CA ARG A 70 -12.04 2.55 -4.42
C ARG A 70 -10.58 2.15 -4.21
N PRO A 71 -10.30 0.88 -3.83
CA PRO A 71 -8.93 0.39 -3.82
C PRO A 71 -8.34 0.47 -5.23
N VAL A 72 -7.06 0.82 -5.30
CA VAL A 72 -6.28 0.82 -6.54
C VAL A 72 -5.49 -0.48 -6.65
N GLU A 73 -5.58 -1.16 -7.78
CA GLU A 73 -4.76 -2.29 -8.13
C GLU A 73 -3.59 -1.85 -8.99
N VAL A 74 -2.42 -2.39 -8.66
CA VAL A 74 -1.14 -2.17 -9.34
C VAL A 74 -0.66 -3.54 -9.80
N ASP A 75 -0.57 -3.76 -11.08
CA ASP A 75 -0.19 -5.04 -11.66
C ASP A 75 1.18 -4.98 -12.35
N THR A 76 1.89 -6.09 -12.31
CA THR A 76 3.13 -6.28 -13.04
C THR A 76 3.47 -7.76 -13.13
N PRO A 77 4.01 -8.26 -14.25
CA PRO A 77 4.45 -9.63 -14.33
C PRO A 77 5.75 -9.86 -13.54
N LEU A 78 5.92 -11.06 -12.99
CA LEU A 78 7.18 -11.50 -12.37
C LEU A 78 8.34 -11.51 -13.37
N ARG A 79 8.05 -11.86 -14.62
CA ARG A 79 9.00 -11.84 -15.74
C ARG A 79 8.82 -10.57 -16.56
N LYS A 80 9.92 -9.90 -16.88
CA LYS A 80 9.89 -8.65 -17.65
C LYS A 80 9.17 -8.87 -18.99
N TYR A 81 8.18 -8.03 -19.26
CA TYR A 81 7.41 -7.99 -20.52
C TYR A 81 6.50 -9.18 -20.82
N HIS A 82 6.42 -10.21 -19.94
CA HIS A 82 5.66 -11.42 -20.24
C HIS A 82 4.61 -11.75 -19.17
N TRP A 83 3.34 -11.67 -19.53
CA TRP A 83 2.20 -12.10 -18.71
C TRP A 83 1.92 -13.59 -18.82
N VAL A 84 2.41 -14.24 -19.88
CA VAL A 84 2.27 -15.66 -20.12
C VAL A 84 3.64 -16.31 -20.14
N TRP A 85 3.68 -17.61 -19.88
CA TRP A 85 4.92 -18.37 -19.87
C TRP A 85 5.56 -18.48 -21.25
N HIS A 86 6.87 -18.40 -21.31
CA HIS A 86 7.71 -18.66 -22.48
C HIS A 86 8.83 -19.61 -22.10
N PRO A 87 9.17 -20.62 -22.96
CA PRO A 87 10.28 -21.50 -22.69
C PRO A 87 11.62 -20.76 -22.75
N HIS A 88 12.54 -21.10 -21.85
CA HIS A 88 13.92 -20.55 -21.80
C HIS A 88 13.96 -19.03 -21.55
N ASP A 89 13.02 -18.51 -20.74
CA ASP A 89 12.87 -17.08 -20.44
C ASP A 89 13.37 -16.69 -19.03
N GLU A 90 14.27 -17.49 -18.43
CA GLU A 90 14.77 -17.27 -17.07
C GLU A 90 15.49 -15.92 -16.94
N SER A 91 16.08 -15.43 -18.03
CA SER A 91 16.77 -14.13 -18.04
C SER A 91 15.84 -12.92 -17.89
N SER A 92 14.54 -13.08 -18.13
CA SER A 92 13.54 -12.04 -17.95
C SER A 92 13.06 -11.91 -16.49
N LEU A 93 13.40 -12.86 -15.61
CA LEU A 93 13.01 -12.86 -14.20
C LEU A 93 13.49 -11.58 -13.51
N LYS A 94 12.56 -10.85 -12.88
CA LYS A 94 12.90 -9.66 -12.11
C LYS A 94 13.81 -10.00 -10.94
N SER A 95 14.77 -9.14 -10.68
CA SER A 95 15.64 -9.23 -9.51
C SER A 95 14.85 -9.04 -8.21
N LEU A 96 15.39 -9.50 -7.09
CA LEU A 96 14.78 -9.27 -5.78
C LEU A 96 14.62 -7.77 -5.49
N ASP A 97 15.60 -6.94 -5.86
CA ASP A 97 15.55 -5.49 -5.65
C ASP A 97 14.45 -4.83 -6.49
N GLU A 98 14.24 -5.25 -7.75
CA GLU A 98 13.12 -4.77 -8.56
C GLU A 98 11.76 -5.11 -7.92
N LEU A 99 11.60 -6.33 -7.39
CA LEU A 99 10.36 -6.75 -6.72
C LEU A 99 10.13 -6.02 -5.40
N LEU A 100 11.18 -5.81 -4.59
CA LEU A 100 11.08 -5.03 -3.35
C LEU A 100 10.72 -3.57 -3.65
N ASN A 101 11.31 -2.99 -4.68
CA ASN A 101 10.97 -1.64 -5.13
C ASN A 101 9.51 -1.56 -5.61
N SER A 102 9.04 -2.55 -6.36
CA SER A 102 7.63 -2.63 -6.76
C SER A 102 6.70 -2.73 -5.54
N TYR A 103 7.03 -3.55 -4.54
CA TYR A 103 6.25 -3.66 -3.31
C TYR A 103 6.17 -2.32 -2.57
N GLU A 104 7.29 -1.64 -2.39
CA GLU A 104 7.34 -0.37 -1.65
C GLU A 104 6.64 0.77 -2.41
N ASN A 105 6.69 0.77 -3.75
CA ASN A 105 6.04 1.78 -4.58
C ASN A 105 4.59 1.44 -4.99
N SER A 106 4.09 0.25 -4.72
CA SER A 106 2.69 -0.14 -4.91
C SER A 106 1.95 -0.25 -3.59
N VAL A 107 2.25 -1.26 -2.78
CA VAL A 107 1.64 -1.48 -1.46
C VAL A 107 1.99 -0.34 -0.50
N GLY A 108 3.23 0.14 -0.55
CA GLY A 108 3.70 1.28 0.24
C GLY A 108 3.17 2.64 -0.23
N HIS A 109 2.43 2.68 -1.33
CA HIS A 109 1.69 3.85 -1.82
C HIS A 109 0.17 3.65 -1.81
N GLY A 110 -0.32 2.71 -0.99
CA GLY A 110 -1.74 2.50 -0.75
C GLY A 110 -2.45 1.65 -1.80
N GLY A 111 -1.71 1.01 -2.71
CA GLY A 111 -2.25 0.10 -3.70
C GLY A 111 -2.27 -1.36 -3.24
N GLN A 112 -3.01 -2.18 -3.94
CA GLN A 112 -2.90 -3.62 -3.91
C GLN A 112 -2.01 -4.08 -5.06
N TRP A 113 -0.95 -4.79 -4.75
CA TRP A 113 -0.04 -5.31 -5.77
C TRP A 113 -0.48 -6.67 -6.27
N MET A 114 -0.76 -6.78 -7.56
CA MET A 114 -0.98 -8.03 -8.26
C MET A 114 0.29 -8.40 -9.04
N LEU A 115 1.00 -9.41 -8.56
CA LEU A 115 2.17 -9.96 -9.23
C LEU A 115 1.76 -11.12 -10.13
N GLY A 116 1.85 -10.95 -11.45
CA GLY A 116 1.53 -11.97 -12.44
C GLY A 116 2.60 -13.06 -12.48
N VAL A 117 2.21 -14.30 -12.20
CA VAL A 117 3.09 -15.49 -12.26
C VAL A 117 2.45 -16.51 -13.16
N ALA A 118 3.09 -16.80 -14.29
CA ALA A 118 2.54 -17.69 -15.31
C ALA A 118 2.94 -19.16 -15.08
N PRO A 119 1.98 -20.11 -15.11
CA PRO A 119 2.32 -21.52 -15.10
C PRO A 119 2.94 -21.92 -16.44
N ASN A 120 3.84 -22.90 -16.41
CA ASN A 120 4.46 -23.50 -17.59
C ASN A 120 3.51 -24.45 -18.34
N ASP A 121 3.99 -25.11 -19.40
CA ASP A 121 3.21 -26.04 -20.23
C ASP A 121 2.75 -27.31 -19.50
N GLN A 122 3.27 -27.58 -18.28
CA GLN A 122 2.84 -28.66 -17.40
C GLN A 122 1.83 -28.18 -16.33
N GLY A 123 1.48 -26.89 -16.31
CA GLY A 123 0.61 -26.29 -15.32
C GLY A 123 1.28 -26.02 -13.96
N LEU A 124 2.63 -26.02 -13.92
CA LEU A 124 3.43 -25.77 -12.72
C LEU A 124 4.17 -24.44 -12.85
N LEU A 125 4.54 -23.86 -11.73
CA LEU A 125 5.48 -22.75 -11.73
C LEU A 125 6.90 -23.26 -11.94
N ASP A 126 7.72 -22.53 -12.69
CA ASP A 126 9.13 -22.86 -12.85
C ASP A 126 9.87 -22.73 -11.52
N ASP A 127 10.82 -23.62 -11.24
CA ASP A 127 11.58 -23.66 -9.98
C ASP A 127 12.28 -22.31 -9.67
N VAL A 128 12.75 -21.60 -10.68
CA VAL A 128 13.40 -20.29 -10.53
C VAL A 128 12.41 -19.20 -10.10
N ASP A 129 11.16 -19.28 -10.55
CA ASP A 129 10.10 -18.36 -10.14
C ASP A 129 9.71 -18.63 -8.69
N VAL A 130 9.54 -19.91 -8.33
CA VAL A 130 9.27 -20.34 -6.95
C VAL A 130 10.38 -19.88 -6.01
N ALA A 131 11.64 -20.07 -6.39
CA ALA A 131 12.78 -19.61 -5.60
C ALA A 131 12.75 -18.09 -5.40
N ARG A 132 12.50 -17.30 -6.46
CA ARG A 132 12.40 -15.85 -6.39
C ARG A 132 11.23 -15.37 -5.49
N LEU A 133 10.09 -16.04 -5.52
CA LEU A 133 8.95 -15.73 -4.66
C LEU A 133 9.27 -16.01 -3.18
N HIS A 134 10.02 -17.09 -2.89
CA HIS A 134 10.51 -17.34 -1.54
C HIS A 134 11.49 -16.27 -1.08
N GLU A 135 12.47 -15.89 -1.92
CA GLU A 135 13.41 -14.80 -1.61
C GLU A 135 12.67 -13.49 -1.29
N LEU A 136 11.66 -13.14 -2.09
CA LEU A 136 10.83 -11.95 -1.85
C LEU A 136 10.11 -12.05 -0.50
N GLY A 137 9.46 -13.19 -0.22
CA GLY A 137 8.76 -13.41 1.03
C GLY A 137 9.68 -13.32 2.25
N ASP A 138 10.88 -13.88 2.18
CA ASP A 138 11.88 -13.81 3.26
C ASP A 138 12.42 -12.39 3.45
N ALA A 139 12.67 -11.67 2.37
CA ALA A 139 13.12 -10.28 2.41
C ALA A 139 12.06 -9.36 3.03
N LEU A 140 10.78 -9.51 2.66
CA LEU A 140 9.68 -8.74 3.25
C LEU A 140 9.50 -9.05 4.75
N ARG A 141 9.58 -10.31 5.16
CA ARG A 141 9.57 -10.70 6.58
C ARG A 141 10.75 -10.10 7.35
N THR A 142 11.93 -10.08 6.76
CA THR A 142 13.13 -9.48 7.37
C THR A 142 12.98 -7.96 7.52
N ARG A 143 12.48 -7.27 6.47
CA ARG A 143 12.30 -5.80 6.49
C ARG A 143 11.23 -5.36 7.48
N TYR A 144 10.06 -6.00 7.46
CA TYR A 144 8.85 -5.53 8.13
C TYR A 144 8.38 -6.45 9.28
N GLY A 145 9.13 -7.49 9.62
CA GLY A 145 8.77 -8.42 10.70
C GLY A 145 9.02 -7.89 12.10
N ASN A 146 9.95 -6.94 12.27
CA ASN A 146 10.31 -6.39 13.58
C ASN A 146 9.85 -4.93 13.70
N ASN A 147 8.58 -4.74 14.05
CA ASN A 147 8.04 -3.42 14.35
C ASN A 147 8.54 -2.92 15.71
N LEU A 148 9.34 -1.86 15.71
CA LEU A 148 10.01 -1.30 16.89
C LEU A 148 9.06 -0.68 17.92
N VAL A 149 7.81 -0.39 17.56
CA VAL A 149 6.82 0.23 18.47
C VAL A 149 5.83 -0.76 19.08
N ARG A 150 5.67 -1.94 18.48
CA ARG A 150 4.61 -2.90 18.83
C ARG A 150 4.64 -3.38 20.29
N HIS A 151 5.81 -3.49 20.88
CA HIS A 151 6.00 -4.03 22.24
C HIS A 151 6.04 -2.94 23.33
N HIS A 152 5.74 -1.70 22.97
CA HIS A 152 5.88 -0.54 23.85
C HIS A 152 4.63 0.33 23.81
N LEU A 153 3.47 -0.32 24.05
CA LEU A 153 2.19 0.37 24.02
C LEU A 153 2.16 1.46 25.11
N PRO A 154 1.76 2.67 24.77
CA PRO A 154 1.58 3.76 25.72
C PRO A 154 0.41 3.49 26.67
N THR A 155 0.38 4.17 27.80
CA THR A 155 -0.75 4.11 28.74
C THR A 155 -2.00 4.82 28.22
N ASP A 156 -1.85 5.74 27.28
CA ASP A 156 -2.97 6.34 26.56
C ASP A 156 -3.59 5.33 25.59
N ALA A 157 -4.82 4.92 25.91
CA ALA A 157 -5.53 3.89 25.15
C ALA A 157 -5.82 4.29 23.69
N ASN A 158 -5.97 5.58 23.40
CA ASN A 158 -6.21 6.05 22.04
C ASN A 158 -4.94 5.85 21.18
N THR A 159 -3.79 6.28 21.69
CA THR A 159 -2.51 6.08 21.01
C THR A 159 -2.16 4.59 20.87
N ALA A 160 -2.44 3.78 21.89
CA ALA A 160 -2.16 2.33 21.85
C ALA A 160 -2.83 1.62 20.67
N ARG A 161 -4.03 2.05 20.29
CA ARG A 161 -4.81 1.45 19.18
C ARG A 161 -4.17 1.58 17.80
N ALA A 162 -3.26 2.52 17.60
CA ALA A 162 -2.51 2.61 16.35
C ALA A 162 -1.17 1.85 16.39
N LEU A 163 -0.89 1.10 17.46
CA LEU A 163 0.40 0.43 17.68
C LEU A 163 0.25 -1.05 18.04
N ASP A 164 -0.98 -1.53 18.20
CA ASP A 164 -1.30 -2.86 18.76
C ASP A 164 -1.30 -3.99 17.72
N GLY A 165 -1.31 -3.65 16.43
CA GLY A 165 -1.36 -4.60 15.32
C GLY A 165 -2.74 -5.24 15.13
N ASP A 166 -3.78 -4.71 15.78
CA ASP A 166 -5.16 -5.14 15.60
C ASP A 166 -5.79 -4.38 14.41
N PRO A 167 -6.24 -5.09 13.37
CA PRO A 167 -6.83 -4.47 12.19
C PRO A 167 -8.17 -3.75 12.46
N ASP A 168 -8.81 -4.02 13.59
CA ASP A 168 -10.13 -3.50 13.92
C ASP A 168 -10.09 -2.32 14.90
N THR A 169 -8.90 -1.86 15.26
CA THR A 169 -8.69 -0.69 16.11
C THR A 169 -8.03 0.47 15.37
N PHE A 170 -8.15 1.69 15.91
CA PHE A 170 -7.51 2.88 15.36
C PHE A 170 -7.34 3.98 16.42
N TRP A 171 -6.31 4.79 16.24
CA TRP A 171 -6.18 6.11 16.89
C TRP A 171 -7.08 7.11 16.18
N SER A 172 -7.78 7.96 16.94
CA SER A 172 -8.57 9.05 16.39
C SER A 172 -8.02 10.41 16.83
N ALA A 173 -7.90 11.31 15.87
CA ALA A 173 -7.72 12.74 16.17
C ALA A 173 -8.93 13.28 16.96
N PRO A 174 -8.82 14.43 17.64
CA PRO A 174 -9.99 15.10 18.20
C PRO A 174 -11.07 15.32 17.14
N GLU A 175 -12.31 15.06 17.50
CA GLU A 175 -13.43 15.15 16.57
C GLU A 175 -13.51 16.53 15.90
N GLY A 176 -13.71 16.56 14.58
CA GLY A 176 -13.75 17.79 13.79
C GLY A 176 -12.39 18.46 13.58
N SER A 177 -11.30 17.88 14.06
CA SER A 177 -9.96 18.44 13.84
C SER A 177 -9.45 18.10 12.44
N HIS A 178 -8.94 19.11 11.73
CA HIS A 178 -8.29 18.98 10.43
C HIS A 178 -6.76 18.86 10.51
N ALA A 179 -6.21 18.87 11.70
CA ALA A 179 -4.79 18.69 11.99
C ALA A 179 -4.62 18.06 13.38
N ALA A 180 -3.68 17.14 13.53
CA ALA A 180 -3.42 16.44 14.79
C ALA A 180 -2.05 15.77 14.76
N SER A 181 -1.58 15.29 15.91
CA SER A 181 -0.34 14.52 16.00
C SER A 181 -0.54 13.27 16.83
N LEU A 182 -0.11 12.13 16.29
CA LEU A 182 0.05 10.87 16.99
C LEU A 182 1.51 10.77 17.43
N GLU A 183 1.80 10.95 18.73
CA GLU A 183 3.15 10.86 19.29
C GLU A 183 3.39 9.49 19.91
N VAL A 184 4.56 8.91 19.61
CA VAL A 184 5.04 7.65 20.15
C VAL A 184 6.35 7.87 20.89
N ARG A 185 6.48 7.26 22.07
CA ARG A 185 7.70 7.28 22.86
C ARG A 185 8.27 5.87 22.96
N LEU A 186 9.45 5.66 22.40
CA LEU A 186 10.21 4.41 22.54
C LEU A 186 10.86 4.31 23.94
N PRO A 187 11.09 3.11 24.48
CA PRO A 187 11.67 2.92 25.82
C PRO A 187 13.04 3.56 25.95
N GLN A 188 13.83 3.52 24.88
CA GLN A 188 15.18 4.08 24.79
C GLN A 188 15.41 4.68 23.40
N PRO A 189 16.42 5.52 23.21
CA PRO A 189 16.82 5.97 21.89
C PRO A 189 17.09 4.77 20.97
N THR A 190 16.37 4.68 19.86
CA THR A 190 16.39 3.57 18.91
C THR A 190 16.64 4.10 17.52
N THR A 191 17.40 3.36 16.71
CA THR A 191 17.70 3.73 15.33
C THR A 191 16.68 3.09 14.39
N PHE A 192 16.10 3.91 13.50
CA PHE A 192 15.15 3.49 12.47
C PHE A 192 15.31 4.34 11.22
N ASN A 193 14.83 3.85 10.07
CA ASN A 193 14.93 4.52 8.78
C ASN A 193 13.68 4.33 7.89
N HIS A 194 12.66 3.61 8.39
CA HIS A 194 11.38 3.45 7.71
C HIS A 194 10.24 3.61 8.68
N ALA A 195 9.15 4.17 8.18
CA ALA A 195 7.87 4.18 8.85
C ALA A 195 6.80 3.59 7.94
N LEU A 196 5.84 2.89 8.54
CA LEU A 196 4.67 2.38 7.86
C LEU A 196 3.45 2.96 8.57
N THR A 197 2.57 3.60 7.82
CA THR A 197 1.33 4.19 8.34
C THR A 197 0.15 3.62 7.57
N MET A 198 -0.92 3.27 8.28
CA MET A 198 -2.19 2.82 7.69
C MET A 198 -3.32 3.70 8.19
N GLU A 199 -4.10 4.23 7.27
CA GLU A 199 -5.29 5.00 7.60
C GLU A 199 -6.49 4.06 7.80
N TRP A 200 -7.39 4.40 8.71
CA TRP A 200 -8.69 3.76 8.86
C TRP A 200 -9.63 4.24 7.76
N LEU A 201 -10.05 3.35 6.86
CA LEU A 201 -10.73 3.69 5.61
C LEU A 201 -12.23 3.39 5.58
N VAL A 202 -12.82 2.93 6.70
CA VAL A 202 -14.25 2.58 6.72
C VAL A 202 -15.14 3.78 6.36
N GLU A 203 -14.74 4.98 6.80
CA GLU A 203 -15.41 6.25 6.44
C GLU A 203 -14.71 6.99 5.29
N GLY A 204 -13.85 6.29 4.54
CA GLY A 204 -13.06 6.86 3.46
C GLY A 204 -11.74 7.47 3.95
N GLN A 205 -10.96 7.94 3.00
CA GLN A 205 -9.65 8.53 3.21
C GLN A 205 -9.76 9.99 3.63
N GLN A 206 -9.08 10.37 4.70
CA GLN A 206 -9.18 11.72 5.30
C GLN A 206 -7.86 12.50 5.25
N VAL A 207 -6.71 11.82 5.46
CA VAL A 207 -5.41 12.48 5.54
C VAL A 207 -4.95 12.94 4.16
N GLN A 208 -4.67 14.25 4.04
CA GLN A 208 -4.24 14.88 2.79
C GLN A 208 -2.76 15.25 2.77
N LYS A 209 -2.21 15.63 3.95
CA LYS A 209 -0.79 15.95 4.12
C LYS A 209 -0.33 15.57 5.52
N TYR A 210 0.87 15.02 5.60
CA TYR A 210 1.49 14.65 6.88
C TYR A 210 3.00 14.87 6.85
N THR A 211 3.60 14.85 8.04
CA THR A 211 5.04 14.67 8.25
C THR A 211 5.29 13.57 9.26
N ILE A 212 6.43 12.91 9.16
CA ILE A 212 6.97 12.07 10.22
C ILE A 212 8.16 12.81 10.80
N ASP A 213 8.09 13.10 12.11
CA ASP A 213 9.07 13.92 12.80
C ASP A 213 9.71 13.13 13.95
N ALA A 214 11.01 13.32 14.18
CA ALA A 214 11.72 12.84 15.35
C ALA A 214 12.10 13.98 16.28
N TRP A 215 12.04 13.76 17.61
CA TRP A 215 12.50 14.73 18.58
C TRP A 215 14.00 14.65 18.75
N GLN A 216 14.70 15.70 18.36
CA GLN A 216 16.16 15.80 18.42
C GLN A 216 16.58 17.21 18.91
N ASN A 217 17.54 17.26 19.82
CA ASN A 217 18.13 18.54 20.30
C ASN A 217 17.08 19.58 20.77
N GLY A 218 16.02 19.12 21.46
CA GLY A 218 14.99 20.01 22.00
C GLY A 218 13.93 20.49 20.98
N ALA A 219 13.92 19.94 19.75
CA ALA A 219 12.95 20.31 18.72
C ALA A 219 12.50 19.12 17.89
N TRP A 220 11.31 19.22 17.28
CA TRP A 220 10.87 18.30 16.24
C TRP A 220 11.65 18.56 14.94
N LYS A 221 12.18 17.50 14.37
CA LYS A 221 12.86 17.49 13.06
C LYS A 221 12.09 16.60 12.11
N THR A 222 11.65 17.16 11.00
CA THR A 222 10.96 16.41 9.95
C THR A 222 11.93 15.47 9.26
N LEU A 223 11.56 14.18 9.21
CA LEU A 223 12.31 13.12 8.52
C LEU A 223 11.80 12.96 7.08
N VAL A 224 10.48 13.01 6.92
CA VAL A 224 9.80 12.91 5.63
C VAL A 224 8.49 13.66 5.67
N SER A 225 8.05 14.14 4.49
CA SER A 225 6.75 14.75 4.28
C SER A 225 6.03 14.00 3.16
N GLY A 226 4.73 13.81 3.28
CA GLY A 226 3.91 13.14 2.28
C GLY A 226 2.56 13.81 2.06
N GLY A 227 1.90 13.40 1.00
CA GLY A 227 0.52 13.69 0.67
C GLY A 227 -0.46 12.74 1.38
N PRO A 228 -1.38 12.10 0.65
CA PRO A 228 -2.31 11.13 1.23
C PRO A 228 -1.62 9.88 1.81
N LEU A 229 -2.19 9.33 2.89
CA LEU A 229 -1.72 8.07 3.48
C LEU A 229 -2.37 6.85 2.79
N GLY A 230 -3.69 6.80 2.81
CA GLY A 230 -4.45 5.70 2.26
C GLY A 230 -4.32 4.39 3.04
N HIS A 231 -4.53 3.28 2.32
CA HIS A 231 -4.54 1.95 2.93
C HIS A 231 -3.23 1.61 3.64
N LYS A 232 -2.10 1.92 3.01
CA LYS A 232 -0.76 1.71 3.57
C LYS A 232 0.24 2.67 2.91
N LYS A 233 1.01 3.37 3.71
CA LYS A 233 2.12 4.20 3.25
C LYS A 233 3.41 3.73 3.89
N ILE A 234 4.42 3.49 3.07
CA ILE A 234 5.79 3.18 3.52
C ILE A 234 6.68 4.37 3.15
N ASP A 235 7.29 4.96 4.15
CA ASP A 235 8.21 6.09 4.00
C ASP A 235 9.63 5.66 4.39
N ALA A 236 10.59 5.86 3.48
CA ALA A 236 12.00 5.67 3.71
C ALA A 236 12.69 7.02 3.93
N PHE A 237 13.61 7.10 4.88
CA PHE A 237 14.39 8.29 5.18
C PHE A 237 15.78 7.91 5.71
N PRO A 238 16.76 8.83 5.76
CA PRO A 238 18.07 8.57 6.35
C PRO A 238 17.93 8.05 7.79
N ALA A 239 18.75 7.06 8.16
CA ALA A 239 18.70 6.47 9.49
C ALA A 239 18.84 7.54 10.58
N VAL A 240 17.95 7.51 11.55
CA VAL A 240 17.88 8.44 12.67
C VAL A 240 17.77 7.68 13.98
N THR A 241 18.45 8.17 15.03
CA THR A 241 18.29 7.68 16.40
C THR A 241 17.45 8.68 17.19
N ALA A 242 16.30 8.22 17.69
CA ALA A 242 15.41 9.05 18.50
C ALA A 242 14.64 8.19 19.52
N GLN A 243 14.12 8.84 20.57
CA GLN A 243 13.23 8.22 21.54
C GLN A 243 11.77 8.67 21.39
N ARG A 244 11.54 9.83 20.78
CA ARG A 244 10.20 10.36 20.52
C ARG A 244 10.04 10.57 19.02
N VAL A 245 8.96 10.06 18.49
CA VAL A 245 8.58 10.15 17.07
C VAL A 245 7.11 10.54 17.00
N ARG A 246 6.72 11.28 15.99
CA ARG A 246 5.31 11.55 15.76
C ARG A 246 4.95 11.42 14.29
N LEU A 247 3.77 10.93 14.03
CA LEU A 247 3.03 11.19 12.80
C LEU A 247 2.27 12.51 13.01
N ASN A 248 2.64 13.53 12.28
CA ASN A 248 2.00 14.83 12.34
C ASN A 248 1.10 15.03 11.13
N ILE A 249 -0.20 15.00 11.32
CA ILE A 249 -1.19 15.24 10.28
C ILE A 249 -1.32 16.75 10.10
N VAL A 250 -0.85 17.25 8.97
CA VAL A 250 -0.82 18.68 8.65
C VAL A 250 -2.17 19.14 8.13
N THR A 251 -2.84 18.30 7.32
CA THR A 251 -4.15 18.61 6.75
C THR A 251 -4.94 17.32 6.55
N SER A 252 -6.20 17.33 6.94
CA SER A 252 -7.18 16.27 6.65
C SER A 252 -8.52 16.84 6.21
N ALA A 253 -9.26 16.07 5.39
CA ALA A 253 -10.60 16.44 4.93
C ALA A 253 -11.65 16.36 6.05
N GLY A 254 -11.44 15.46 7.00
CA GLY A 254 -12.26 15.28 8.20
C GLY A 254 -11.41 14.78 9.36
N THR A 255 -12.03 14.20 10.38
CA THR A 255 -11.33 13.64 11.54
C THR A 255 -10.42 12.50 11.09
N ALA A 256 -9.11 12.69 11.22
CA ALA A 256 -8.13 11.67 10.85
C ALA A 256 -8.17 10.48 11.82
N ARG A 257 -8.12 9.26 11.27
CA ARG A 257 -8.07 8.02 12.02
C ARG A 257 -6.95 7.14 11.49
N ILE A 258 -6.02 6.76 12.36
CA ILE A 258 -4.84 5.97 12.01
C ILE A 258 -4.99 4.57 12.57
N ARG A 259 -5.06 3.60 11.68
CA ARG A 259 -5.18 2.18 12.01
C ARG A 259 -3.87 1.64 12.58
N GLU A 260 -2.73 1.97 11.92
CA GLU A 260 -1.42 1.53 12.33
C GLU A 260 -0.35 2.58 12.07
N PHE A 261 0.59 2.71 13.00
CA PHE A 261 1.84 3.43 12.85
C PHE A 261 3.00 2.57 13.34
N GLN A 262 3.92 2.24 12.46
CA GLN A 262 5.00 1.29 12.71
C GLN A 262 6.35 1.90 12.31
N LEU A 263 7.42 1.49 13.01
CA LEU A 263 8.80 1.93 12.71
C LEU A 263 9.71 0.71 12.49
N PHE A 264 10.62 0.82 11.54
CA PHE A 264 11.54 -0.24 11.18
C PHE A 264 12.97 0.26 11.02
N SER A 265 13.91 -0.61 11.37
CA SER A 265 15.34 -0.47 11.04
C SER A 265 15.66 -1.47 9.94
N ILE A 266 15.60 -1.01 8.70
CA ILE A 266 15.88 -1.85 7.53
C ILE A 266 17.33 -1.63 7.14
N PRO A 267 18.16 -2.70 7.09
CA PRO A 267 19.51 -2.59 6.58
C PRO A 267 19.48 -2.01 5.16
N ASN A 268 20.31 -1.01 4.87
CA ASN A 268 20.45 -0.56 3.49
C ASN A 268 20.87 -1.78 2.65
N ALA A 269 20.04 -2.15 1.68
CA ALA A 269 20.51 -2.98 0.59
C ALA A 269 21.73 -2.25 0.02
N GLY A 270 22.91 -2.86 0.05
CA GLY A 270 24.14 -2.21 -0.36
C GLY A 270 23.94 -1.57 -1.74
N LYS A 271 24.24 -0.26 -1.81
CA LYS A 271 24.35 0.45 -3.09
C LYS A 271 25.55 -0.08 -3.86
#